data_50111b75d97b6514f003493b8140d00e
#
_entry.id   50111b75d97b6514f003493b8140d00e
#
_cell.length_a   1.000
_cell.length_b   1.000
_cell.length_c   1.000
_cell.angle_alpha   90.00
_cell.angle_beta   90.00
_cell.angle_gamma   90.00
#
_symmetry.space_group_name_H-M   'P 1'
#
loop_
_entity.id
_entity.type
_entity.pdbx_description
1 polymer ?
#
loop_
_entity_poly.entity_id
_entity_poly.type
_entity_poly.pdbx_seq_one_letter_code
_entity_poly.pdbx_strand_id
1 'polypeptide(L)'
;LNLWKHPPIRSVSLTHAHFGHVDGLGLFGKETLNAKGLSLYLSTSMKTLVEATPQWNLMVEEGVFEPHILSGGQHVELGQGCILEPVEVPHRAELSDMHAFIVRGPKRSLLFLPDHDRWESTLAFHQSTSIRAWLSSMKVDIALIDGTFWSTDELSGRIQNEVPHPPVQETIERLGQRKNDDPEMHFIHLNHTNPLHDEDSIQHQEVTSLGWGVA
;
A
#
# COMPACT_ATOMS: atom_id res chain seq x y z
N LEU A 1 5.77 -29.93 16.35
CA LEU A 1 4.41 -29.41 16.13
C LEU A 1 4.39 -28.71 14.77
N ASN A 2 3.85 -29.40 13.75
CA ASN A 2 3.68 -28.81 12.43
C ASN A 2 2.44 -27.93 12.47
N LEU A 3 2.60 -26.71 13.03
CA LEU A 3 1.50 -25.73 13.19
C LEU A 3 0.96 -25.20 11.85
N TRP A 4 1.65 -25.55 10.73
CA TRP A 4 1.38 -24.98 9.44
C TRP A 4 1.26 -26.06 8.35
N LYS A 5 0.27 -26.94 8.44
CA LYS A 5 -0.08 -27.83 7.30
C LYS A 5 -0.47 -27.05 6.04
N HIS A 6 -0.96 -25.82 6.23
CA HIS A 6 -1.23 -24.83 5.18
C HIS A 6 -0.79 -23.47 5.73
N PRO A 7 0.32 -22.90 5.24
CA PRO A 7 0.72 -21.57 5.66
C PRO A 7 -0.42 -20.57 5.37
N PRO A 8 -0.79 -19.70 6.32
CA PRO A 8 -1.86 -18.72 6.13
C PRO A 8 -1.48 -17.70 5.04
N ILE A 9 -0.16 -17.50 4.82
CA ILE A 9 0.38 -16.62 3.79
C ILE A 9 0.89 -17.49 2.66
N ARG A 10 0.41 -17.25 1.45
CA ARG A 10 0.79 -17.98 0.23
C ARG A 10 1.60 -17.15 -0.74
N SER A 11 1.44 -15.84 -0.66
CA SER A 11 2.15 -14.89 -1.51
C SER A 11 2.40 -13.60 -0.76
N VAL A 12 3.40 -12.87 -1.21
CA VAL A 12 3.76 -11.53 -0.75
C VAL A 12 3.87 -10.64 -1.98
N SER A 13 3.38 -9.40 -1.89
CA SER A 13 3.57 -8.38 -2.92
C SER A 13 4.24 -7.18 -2.28
N LEU A 14 5.28 -6.65 -2.90
CA LEU A 14 5.97 -5.46 -2.40
C LEU A 14 5.54 -4.24 -3.18
N THR A 15 5.18 -3.17 -2.48
CA THR A 15 4.78 -1.90 -3.09
C THR A 15 5.99 -1.14 -3.62
N HIS A 16 7.01 -0.97 -2.80
CA HIS A 16 8.25 -0.25 -3.11
C HIS A 16 9.35 -0.55 -2.08
N ALA A 17 10.53 0.07 -2.24
CA ALA A 17 11.76 -0.30 -1.55
C ALA A 17 12.07 0.46 -0.24
N HIS A 18 11.18 1.30 0.27
CA HIS A 18 11.43 1.94 1.57
C HIS A 18 11.41 0.90 2.70
N PHE A 19 12.27 1.08 3.70
CA PHE A 19 12.53 0.08 4.75
C PHE A 19 11.26 -0.47 5.40
N GLY A 20 10.32 0.37 5.80
CA GLY A 20 9.07 -0.06 6.43
C GLY A 20 8.21 -1.00 5.57
N HIS A 21 8.47 -1.08 4.26
CA HIS A 21 7.70 -1.88 3.30
C HIS A 21 8.41 -3.16 2.87
N VAL A 22 9.69 -3.36 3.25
CA VAL A 22 10.48 -4.52 2.82
C VAL A 22 11.11 -5.30 3.98
N ASP A 23 11.38 -4.69 5.12
CA ASP A 23 12.05 -5.34 6.25
C ASP A 23 11.29 -6.55 6.79
N GLY A 24 9.98 -6.57 6.64
CA GLY A 24 9.13 -7.71 6.98
C GLY A 24 9.45 -9.00 6.22
N LEU A 25 10.19 -8.95 5.12
CA LEU A 25 10.62 -10.15 4.39
C LEU A 25 11.43 -11.10 5.27
N GLY A 26 12.25 -10.57 6.18
CA GLY A 26 13.05 -11.38 7.12
C GLY A 26 12.23 -12.33 8.00
N LEU A 27 10.95 -12.04 8.23
CA LEU A 27 10.06 -12.89 9.03
C LEU A 27 9.77 -14.24 8.36
N PHE A 28 9.96 -14.37 7.06
CA PHE A 28 9.73 -15.61 6.32
C PHE A 28 10.93 -16.55 6.32
N GLY A 29 12.12 -16.08 6.77
CA GLY A 29 13.35 -16.84 6.81
C GLY A 29 13.30 -18.06 7.73
N LYS A 30 14.36 -18.89 7.66
CA LYS A 30 14.43 -20.16 8.39
C LYS A 30 14.56 -19.98 9.91
N GLU A 31 15.05 -18.83 10.36
CA GLU A 31 15.17 -18.50 11.77
C GLU A 31 13.83 -18.11 12.43
N THR A 32 12.80 -17.86 11.62
CA THR A 32 11.47 -17.43 12.05
C THR A 32 10.40 -18.40 11.54
N LEU A 33 9.72 -18.09 10.44
CA LEU A 33 8.61 -18.89 9.90
C LEU A 33 9.07 -20.11 9.09
N ASN A 34 10.33 -20.14 8.65
CA ASN A 34 10.90 -21.19 7.78
C ASN A 34 9.98 -21.50 6.59
N ALA A 35 9.47 -20.45 5.96
CA ALA A 35 8.57 -20.56 4.83
C ALA A 35 9.30 -21.14 3.60
N LYS A 36 8.55 -21.76 2.69
CA LYS A 36 9.05 -22.31 1.45
C LYS A 36 8.05 -22.10 0.33
N GLY A 37 8.57 -21.75 -0.86
CA GLY A 37 7.79 -21.63 -2.09
C GLY A 37 6.74 -20.52 -2.05
N LEU A 38 6.99 -19.41 -1.32
CA LEU A 38 6.10 -18.26 -1.33
C LEU A 38 6.27 -17.48 -2.63
N SER A 39 5.21 -17.31 -3.39
CA SER A 39 5.21 -16.39 -4.54
C SER A 39 5.48 -14.97 -4.06
N LEU A 40 6.50 -14.31 -4.62
CA LEU A 40 6.87 -12.94 -4.32
C LEU A 40 6.63 -12.09 -5.58
N TYR A 41 5.56 -11.29 -5.59
CA TYR A 41 5.20 -10.44 -6.71
C TYR A 41 5.88 -9.08 -6.59
N LEU A 42 6.60 -8.70 -7.63
CA LEU A 42 7.52 -7.58 -7.65
C LEU A 42 7.44 -6.83 -8.99
N SER A 43 7.66 -5.53 -8.96
CA SER A 43 8.05 -4.82 -10.18
C SER A 43 9.46 -5.23 -10.63
N THR A 44 9.86 -4.82 -11.82
CA THR A 44 11.21 -5.14 -12.35
C THR A 44 12.31 -4.52 -11.48
N SER A 45 12.14 -3.27 -11.04
CA SER A 45 13.12 -2.60 -10.18
C SER A 45 13.20 -3.23 -8.80
N MET A 46 12.04 -3.59 -8.20
CA MET A 46 11.99 -4.32 -6.94
C MET A 46 12.65 -5.70 -7.02
N LYS A 47 12.45 -6.43 -8.12
CA LYS A 47 13.13 -7.73 -8.34
C LYS A 47 14.64 -7.54 -8.38
N THR A 48 15.12 -6.53 -9.12
CA THR A 48 16.54 -6.21 -9.19
C THR A 48 17.11 -5.90 -7.79
N LEU A 49 16.39 -5.13 -6.99
CA LEU A 49 16.79 -4.81 -5.63
C LEU A 49 16.86 -6.04 -4.72
N VAL A 50 15.85 -6.91 -4.76
CA VAL A 50 15.82 -8.16 -3.98
C VAL A 50 17.00 -9.05 -4.33
N GLU A 51 17.29 -9.22 -5.62
CA GLU A 51 18.41 -10.04 -6.11
C GLU A 51 19.78 -9.41 -5.79
N ALA A 52 19.88 -8.09 -5.73
CA ALA A 52 21.11 -7.38 -5.37
C ALA A 52 21.37 -7.28 -3.86
N THR A 53 20.35 -7.52 -3.03
CA THR A 53 20.46 -7.43 -1.57
C THR A 53 20.81 -8.81 -0.98
N PRO A 54 22.00 -9.02 -0.41
CA PRO A 54 22.48 -10.34 -0.05
C PRO A 54 21.53 -11.15 0.84
N GLN A 55 20.89 -10.50 1.83
CA GLN A 55 19.97 -11.17 2.75
C GLN A 55 18.72 -11.69 2.02
N TRP A 56 18.15 -10.90 1.12
CA TRP A 56 16.95 -11.26 0.39
C TRP A 56 17.26 -12.24 -0.74
N ASN A 57 18.40 -12.06 -1.42
CA ASN A 57 18.85 -13.02 -2.42
C ASN A 57 19.07 -14.41 -1.83
N LEU A 58 19.68 -14.49 -0.64
CA LEU A 58 19.84 -15.76 0.06
C LEU A 58 18.50 -16.45 0.32
N MET A 59 17.44 -15.70 0.68
CA MET A 59 16.10 -16.26 0.88
C MET A 59 15.48 -16.79 -0.43
N VAL A 60 15.81 -16.18 -1.56
CA VAL A 60 15.41 -16.67 -2.89
C VAL A 60 16.18 -17.97 -3.21
N GLU A 61 17.49 -17.98 -3.02
CA GLU A 61 18.35 -19.16 -3.25
C GLU A 61 17.97 -20.36 -2.36
N GLU A 62 17.57 -20.10 -1.11
CA GLU A 62 17.09 -21.12 -0.19
C GLU A 62 15.65 -21.57 -0.46
N GLY A 63 14.97 -20.98 -1.47
CA GLY A 63 13.62 -21.32 -1.86
C GLY A 63 12.54 -20.89 -0.87
N VAL A 64 12.80 -19.84 -0.09
CA VAL A 64 11.76 -19.18 0.72
C VAL A 64 10.79 -18.45 -0.19
N PHE A 65 11.33 -17.67 -1.14
CA PHE A 65 10.57 -16.90 -2.11
C PHE A 65 10.80 -17.38 -3.56
N GLU A 66 9.73 -17.32 -4.35
CA GLU A 66 9.73 -17.48 -5.80
C GLU A 66 9.35 -16.12 -6.43
N PRO A 67 10.35 -15.33 -6.93
CA PRO A 67 10.09 -14.00 -7.48
C PRO A 67 9.35 -14.07 -8.82
N HIS A 68 8.24 -13.32 -8.92
CA HIS A 68 7.45 -13.14 -10.13
C HIS A 68 7.34 -11.67 -10.46
N ILE A 69 7.65 -11.29 -11.71
CA ILE A 69 7.43 -9.91 -12.16
C ILE A 69 5.95 -9.69 -12.38
N LEU A 70 5.44 -8.60 -11.82
CA LEU A 70 4.09 -8.12 -12.00
C LEU A 70 4.14 -6.62 -12.33
N SER A 71 3.79 -6.28 -13.56
CA SER A 71 3.85 -4.91 -14.09
C SER A 71 2.48 -4.35 -14.36
N GLY A 72 2.36 -3.03 -14.50
CA GLY A 72 1.10 -2.36 -14.82
C GLY A 72 0.37 -2.96 -16.02
N GLY A 73 -0.94 -3.06 -15.92
CA GLY A 73 -1.80 -3.68 -16.93
C GLY A 73 -1.82 -5.23 -16.91
N GLN A 74 -1.00 -5.86 -16.09
CA GLN A 74 -1.05 -7.30 -15.82
C GLN A 74 -1.90 -7.56 -14.58
N HIS A 75 -2.30 -8.82 -14.42
CA HIS A 75 -2.92 -9.30 -13.19
C HIS A 75 -2.46 -10.74 -12.92
N VAL A 76 -2.60 -11.17 -11.68
CA VAL A 76 -2.29 -12.53 -11.27
C VAL A 76 -3.43 -13.14 -10.47
N GLU A 77 -3.76 -14.38 -10.80
CA GLU A 77 -4.73 -15.19 -10.07
C GLU A 77 -4.10 -15.71 -8.76
N LEU A 78 -4.65 -15.28 -7.62
CA LEU A 78 -4.22 -15.72 -6.29
C LEU A 78 -4.94 -16.99 -5.82
N GLY A 79 -5.86 -17.51 -6.63
CA GLY A 79 -6.75 -18.61 -6.31
C GLY A 79 -8.05 -18.18 -5.60
N GLN A 80 -9.00 -19.09 -5.52
CA GLN A 80 -10.34 -18.88 -4.91
C GLN A 80 -11.11 -17.68 -5.49
N GLY A 81 -10.85 -17.33 -6.77
CA GLY A 81 -11.48 -16.19 -7.43
C GLY A 81 -10.92 -14.82 -7.01
N CYS A 82 -9.74 -14.81 -6.40
CA CYS A 82 -9.03 -13.58 -6.06
C CYS A 82 -7.99 -13.25 -7.12
N ILE A 83 -7.94 -11.98 -7.53
CA ILE A 83 -6.99 -11.44 -8.52
C ILE A 83 -6.23 -10.29 -7.88
N LEU A 84 -4.93 -10.18 -8.16
CA LEU A 84 -4.07 -9.06 -7.79
C LEU A 84 -3.72 -8.26 -9.03
N GLU A 85 -3.93 -6.94 -8.97
CA GLU A 85 -3.62 -5.98 -10.03
C GLU A 85 -2.70 -4.88 -9.50
N PRO A 86 -1.51 -4.64 -10.08
CA PRO A 86 -0.66 -3.52 -9.71
C PRO A 86 -1.16 -2.23 -10.34
N VAL A 87 -1.09 -1.14 -9.59
CA VAL A 87 -1.39 0.23 -10.03
C VAL A 87 -0.17 1.08 -9.75
N GLU A 88 0.58 1.45 -10.78
CA GLU A 88 1.74 2.32 -10.60
C GLU A 88 1.29 3.71 -10.14
N VAL A 89 1.97 4.26 -9.15
CA VAL A 89 1.72 5.60 -8.61
C VAL A 89 3.03 6.35 -8.40
N PRO A 90 3.04 7.69 -8.61
CA PRO A 90 4.21 8.51 -8.33
C PRO A 90 4.54 8.48 -6.83
N HIS A 91 5.76 8.04 -6.53
CA HIS A 91 6.37 8.14 -5.21
C HIS A 91 7.89 8.21 -5.40
N ARG A 92 8.63 8.70 -4.38
CA ARG A 92 10.09 8.78 -4.44
C ARG A 92 10.69 7.45 -4.92
N ALA A 93 11.41 7.50 -6.02
CA ALA A 93 11.88 6.31 -6.74
C ALA A 93 13.41 6.14 -6.62
N GLU A 94 13.97 6.34 -5.42
CA GLU A 94 15.43 6.25 -5.20
C GLU A 94 15.97 4.84 -5.46
N LEU A 95 15.21 3.81 -5.10
CA LEU A 95 15.60 2.41 -5.21
C LEU A 95 14.65 1.58 -6.07
N SER A 96 13.39 1.99 -6.18
CA SER A 96 12.38 1.28 -6.98
C SER A 96 11.24 2.19 -7.39
N ASP A 97 10.49 1.79 -8.40
CA ASP A 97 9.14 2.29 -8.63
C ASP A 97 8.17 1.93 -7.48
N MET A 98 7.01 2.58 -7.45
CA MET A 98 5.97 2.33 -6.47
C MET A 98 4.70 1.80 -7.13
N HIS A 99 4.14 0.75 -6.54
CA HIS A 99 2.84 0.20 -6.93
C HIS A 99 1.88 0.12 -5.74
N ALA A 100 0.71 0.71 -5.91
CA ALA A 100 -0.47 0.29 -5.16
C ALA A 100 -0.99 -1.05 -5.72
N PHE A 101 -1.84 -1.72 -4.97
CA PHE A 101 -2.43 -2.99 -5.42
C PHE A 101 -3.95 -2.96 -5.31
N ILE A 102 -4.62 -3.50 -6.33
CA ILE A 102 -6.03 -3.83 -6.23
C ILE A 102 -6.15 -5.34 -6.04
N VAL A 103 -6.84 -5.76 -4.99
CA VAL A 103 -7.23 -7.15 -4.78
C VAL A 103 -8.71 -7.27 -5.13
N ARG A 104 -9.01 -8.01 -6.20
CA ARG A 104 -10.39 -8.30 -6.58
C ARG A 104 -10.77 -9.67 -6.04
N GLY A 105 -11.65 -9.67 -5.06
CA GLY A 105 -12.25 -10.89 -4.53
C GLY A 105 -13.57 -11.21 -5.21
N PRO A 106 -14.15 -12.39 -4.93
CA PRO A 106 -15.41 -12.83 -5.55
C PRO A 106 -16.64 -12.00 -5.14
N LYS A 107 -16.54 -11.20 -4.08
CA LYS A 107 -17.66 -10.38 -3.57
C LYS A 107 -17.32 -8.90 -3.48
N ARG A 108 -16.11 -8.56 -3.14
CA ARG A 108 -15.63 -7.18 -2.93
C ARG A 108 -14.21 -7.03 -3.46
N SER A 109 -13.87 -5.82 -3.83
CA SER A 109 -12.56 -5.41 -4.30
C SER A 109 -11.96 -4.36 -3.37
N LEU A 110 -10.64 -4.38 -3.19
CA LEU A 110 -9.90 -3.51 -2.28
C LEU A 110 -8.72 -2.88 -3.00
N LEU A 111 -8.58 -1.56 -2.87
CA LEU A 111 -7.36 -0.84 -3.19
C LEU A 111 -6.50 -0.72 -1.94
N PHE A 112 -5.20 -1.04 -2.05
CA PHE A 112 -4.16 -0.80 -1.05
C PHE A 112 -3.16 0.20 -1.60
N LEU A 113 -3.22 1.45 -1.12
CA LEU A 113 -2.35 2.57 -1.50
C LEU A 113 -1.70 3.15 -0.23
N PRO A 114 -0.63 2.53 0.30
CA PRO A 114 -0.03 2.99 1.54
C PRO A 114 0.73 4.31 1.39
N ASP A 115 1.35 4.55 0.23
CA ASP A 115 2.19 5.71 -0.03
C ASP A 115 1.94 6.28 -1.41
N HIS A 116 2.00 7.60 -1.53
CA HIS A 116 2.21 8.31 -2.79
C HIS A 116 2.65 9.76 -2.50
N ASP A 117 3.26 10.44 -3.48
CA ASP A 117 3.84 11.75 -3.22
C ASP A 117 2.79 12.84 -3.00
N ARG A 118 1.88 13.01 -3.95
CA ARG A 118 0.88 14.09 -3.97
C ARG A 118 -0.31 13.70 -4.84
N TRP A 119 -1.49 14.19 -4.47
CA TRP A 119 -2.68 13.96 -5.29
C TRP A 119 -2.55 14.55 -6.71
N GLU A 120 -1.93 15.72 -6.87
CA GLU A 120 -1.71 16.30 -8.20
C GLU A 120 -0.93 15.37 -9.12
N SER A 121 0.16 14.81 -8.62
CA SER A 121 1.02 13.91 -9.39
C SER A 121 0.30 12.61 -9.73
N THR A 122 -0.38 12.01 -8.76
CA THR A 122 -1.15 10.76 -8.95
C THR A 122 -2.29 10.97 -9.94
N LEU A 123 -3.06 12.04 -9.79
CA LEU A 123 -4.18 12.33 -10.69
C LEU A 123 -3.70 12.67 -12.11
N ALA A 124 -2.61 13.43 -12.25
CA ALA A 124 -2.03 13.73 -13.56
C ALA A 124 -1.50 12.47 -14.25
N PHE A 125 -0.80 11.59 -13.51
CA PHE A 125 -0.29 10.32 -14.02
C PHE A 125 -1.41 9.44 -14.57
N HIS A 126 -2.53 9.37 -13.86
CA HIS A 126 -3.71 8.58 -14.26
C HIS A 126 -4.71 9.36 -15.12
N GLN A 127 -4.39 10.57 -15.56
CA GLN A 127 -5.27 11.43 -16.38
C GLN A 127 -6.67 11.60 -15.75
N SER A 128 -6.72 11.70 -14.42
CA SER A 128 -7.97 11.83 -13.67
C SER A 128 -8.17 13.25 -13.16
N THR A 129 -9.42 13.70 -13.12
CA THR A 129 -9.78 15.07 -12.75
C THR A 129 -9.96 15.27 -11.25
N SER A 130 -10.14 14.20 -10.49
CA SER A 130 -10.33 14.24 -9.03
C SER A 130 -10.05 12.88 -8.40
N ILE A 131 -9.80 12.87 -7.08
CA ILE A 131 -9.64 11.63 -6.29
C ILE A 131 -10.86 10.73 -6.50
N ARG A 132 -12.07 11.28 -6.40
CA ARG A 132 -13.32 10.53 -6.56
C ARG A 132 -13.46 9.91 -7.94
N ALA A 133 -13.12 10.64 -9.00
CA ALA A 133 -13.14 10.12 -10.36
C ALA A 133 -12.12 8.99 -10.56
N TRP A 134 -10.92 9.14 -9.96
CA TRP A 134 -9.88 8.12 -10.00
C TRP A 134 -10.31 6.84 -9.27
N LEU A 135 -10.79 6.94 -8.03
CA LEU A 135 -11.29 5.79 -7.25
C LEU A 135 -12.46 5.10 -7.99
N SER A 136 -13.38 5.88 -8.55
CA SER A 136 -14.52 5.34 -9.32
C SER A 136 -14.06 4.57 -10.57
N SER A 137 -12.99 5.04 -11.25
CA SER A 137 -12.46 4.35 -12.44
C SER A 137 -11.88 2.98 -12.12
N MET A 138 -11.37 2.79 -10.91
CA MET A 138 -10.82 1.51 -10.43
C MET A 138 -11.88 0.50 -10.00
N LYS A 139 -13.14 0.94 -9.83
CA LYS A 139 -14.27 0.08 -9.42
C LYS A 139 -13.93 -0.77 -8.17
N VAL A 140 -13.45 -0.12 -7.15
CA VAL A 140 -13.14 -0.75 -5.85
C VAL A 140 -14.24 -0.47 -4.84
N ASP A 141 -14.52 -1.44 -3.97
CA ASP A 141 -15.50 -1.32 -2.89
C ASP A 141 -14.89 -0.74 -1.62
N ILE A 142 -13.60 -1.00 -1.40
CA ILE A 142 -12.83 -0.55 -0.27
C ILE A 142 -11.56 0.13 -0.77
N ALA A 143 -11.16 1.23 -0.15
CA ALA A 143 -9.89 1.89 -0.43
C ALA A 143 -9.13 2.14 0.88
N LEU A 144 -7.98 1.49 1.02
CA LEU A 144 -7.01 1.76 2.07
C LEU A 144 -5.96 2.70 1.50
N ILE A 145 -5.93 3.94 1.97
CA ILE A 145 -5.11 5.00 1.36
C ILE A 145 -4.14 5.63 2.35
N ASP A 146 -3.13 6.26 1.81
CA ASP A 146 -2.09 6.98 2.55
C ASP A 146 -2.70 7.97 3.54
N GLY A 147 -2.36 7.80 4.80
CA GLY A 147 -2.73 8.65 5.92
C GLY A 147 -1.54 9.05 6.76
N THR A 148 -0.33 9.00 6.20
CA THR A 148 0.93 9.16 6.93
C THR A 148 0.93 10.39 7.82
N PHE A 149 0.56 11.55 7.32
CA PHE A 149 0.49 12.80 8.08
C PHE A 149 -0.91 13.41 8.07
N TRP A 150 -1.29 14.00 9.21
CA TRP A 150 -2.50 14.79 9.28
C TRP A 150 -2.40 16.09 8.47
N SER A 151 -1.30 16.84 8.68
CA SER A 151 -1.07 18.16 8.06
C SER A 151 0.35 18.31 7.54
N THR A 152 0.63 19.41 6.83
CA THR A 152 1.95 19.75 6.33
C THR A 152 2.95 20.15 7.42
N ASP A 153 2.49 20.45 8.62
CA ASP A 153 3.28 20.97 9.73
C ASP A 153 3.47 19.94 10.87
N GLU A 154 3.15 18.67 10.62
CA GLU A 154 3.18 17.62 11.65
C GLU A 154 4.60 17.30 12.13
N LEU A 155 5.58 17.32 11.23
CA LEU A 155 6.97 17.02 11.56
C LEU A 155 7.71 18.23 12.11
N SER A 156 7.79 18.35 13.44
CA SER A 156 8.65 19.33 14.08
C SER A 156 10.13 19.02 13.83
N GLY A 157 10.88 20.02 13.27
CA GLY A 157 12.34 19.93 13.10
C GLY A 157 12.83 19.18 11.85
N ARG A 158 11.93 18.78 10.95
CA ARG A 158 12.24 18.26 9.61
C ARG A 158 11.48 19.04 8.54
N ILE A 159 12.07 19.14 7.35
CA ILE A 159 11.35 19.66 6.18
C ILE A 159 10.43 18.52 5.70
N GLN A 160 9.16 18.55 6.05
CA GLN A 160 8.18 17.50 5.70
C GLN A 160 8.09 17.28 4.17
N ASN A 161 8.39 18.31 3.37
CA ASN A 161 8.48 18.20 1.92
C ASN A 161 9.57 17.22 1.41
N GLU A 162 10.55 16.85 2.25
CA GLU A 162 11.54 15.82 1.93
C GLU A 162 10.99 14.39 2.09
N VAL A 163 9.82 14.27 2.75
CA VAL A 163 9.10 13.00 2.94
C VAL A 163 7.68 13.21 2.43
N PRO A 164 7.50 13.29 1.09
CA PRO A 164 6.22 13.66 0.52
C PRO A 164 5.18 12.57 0.73
N HIS A 165 4.07 12.97 1.33
CA HIS A 165 2.81 12.25 1.46
C HIS A 165 1.69 13.27 1.43
N PRO A 166 0.56 13.02 0.76
CA PRO A 166 -0.55 13.95 0.82
C PRO A 166 -1.15 13.95 2.24
N PRO A 167 -1.27 15.14 2.87
CA PRO A 167 -1.88 15.20 4.18
C PRO A 167 -3.32 14.68 4.16
N VAL A 168 -3.75 14.02 5.25
CA VAL A 168 -5.15 13.60 5.41
C VAL A 168 -6.09 14.78 5.28
N GLN A 169 -5.74 15.92 5.88
CA GLN A 169 -6.50 17.16 5.80
C GLN A 169 -6.76 17.56 4.34
N GLU A 170 -5.73 17.57 3.48
CA GLU A 170 -5.89 17.86 2.05
C GLU A 170 -6.81 16.84 1.38
N THR A 171 -6.67 15.56 1.71
CA THR A 171 -7.46 14.49 1.11
C THR A 171 -8.95 14.65 1.43
N ILE A 172 -9.30 14.92 2.71
CA ILE A 172 -10.69 15.11 3.11
C ILE A 172 -11.27 16.43 2.60
N GLU A 173 -10.47 17.51 2.50
CA GLU A 173 -10.89 18.76 1.87
C GLU A 173 -11.27 18.57 0.40
N ARG A 174 -10.48 17.81 -0.37
CA ARG A 174 -10.74 17.49 -1.78
C ARG A 174 -11.94 16.56 -1.97
N LEU A 175 -12.18 15.64 -1.05
CA LEU A 175 -13.28 14.68 -1.09
C LEU A 175 -14.58 15.27 -0.51
N GLY A 176 -14.51 16.02 0.59
CA GLY A 176 -15.67 16.44 1.36
C GLY A 176 -16.45 15.27 1.95
N GLN A 177 -17.74 15.45 2.16
CA GLN A 177 -18.64 14.42 2.69
C GLN A 177 -18.66 13.18 1.76
N ARG A 178 -18.59 11.99 2.36
CA ARG A 178 -18.74 10.72 1.64
C ARG A 178 -20.12 10.63 0.98
N LYS A 179 -20.14 10.19 -0.26
CA LYS A 179 -21.35 9.96 -1.07
C LYS A 179 -21.67 8.46 -1.13
N ASN A 180 -22.89 8.13 -1.49
CA ASN A 180 -23.36 6.73 -1.55
C ASN A 180 -22.56 5.86 -2.53
N ASP A 181 -22.05 6.46 -3.61
CA ASP A 181 -21.28 5.75 -4.65
C ASP A 181 -19.77 5.73 -4.38
N ASP A 182 -19.31 6.37 -3.29
CA ASP A 182 -17.90 6.33 -2.90
C ASP A 182 -17.57 4.98 -2.26
N PRO A 183 -16.34 4.46 -2.46
CA PRO A 183 -15.89 3.27 -1.74
C PRO A 183 -15.87 3.51 -0.22
N GLU A 184 -15.85 2.45 0.54
CA GLU A 184 -15.49 2.49 1.96
C GLU A 184 -14.01 2.80 2.06
N MET A 185 -13.66 4.03 2.44
CA MET A 185 -12.26 4.47 2.46
C MET A 185 -11.76 4.60 3.90
N HIS A 186 -10.54 4.11 4.13
CA HIS A 186 -9.84 4.21 5.41
C HIS A 186 -8.43 4.74 5.20
N PHE A 187 -8.02 5.66 6.06
CA PHE A 187 -6.63 6.10 6.15
C PHE A 187 -5.81 5.05 6.90
N ILE A 188 -4.69 4.66 6.31
CA ILE A 188 -3.73 3.70 6.84
C ILE A 188 -2.33 4.32 6.87
N HIS A 189 -1.32 3.56 7.31
CA HIS A 189 0.08 3.98 7.27
C HIS A 189 0.37 5.24 8.11
N LEU A 190 -0.35 5.41 9.22
CA LEU A 190 -0.21 6.59 10.07
C LEU A 190 1.18 6.69 10.69
N ASN A 191 1.84 7.84 10.55
CA ASN A 191 3.06 8.14 11.30
C ASN A 191 2.73 8.20 12.80
N HIS A 192 3.69 7.84 13.65
CA HIS A 192 3.50 7.82 15.11
C HIS A 192 3.12 9.18 15.72
N THR A 193 3.33 10.28 14.99
CA THR A 193 2.93 11.63 15.39
C THR A 193 1.50 11.99 14.98
N ASN A 194 0.87 11.17 14.12
CA ASN A 194 -0.41 11.49 13.54
C ASN A 194 -1.52 11.48 14.61
N PRO A 195 -2.28 12.58 14.79
CA PRO A 195 -3.35 12.64 15.78
C PRO A 195 -4.51 11.66 15.54
N LEU A 196 -4.58 11.04 14.35
CA LEU A 196 -5.61 10.04 14.06
C LEU A 196 -5.47 8.74 14.86
N HIS A 197 -4.34 8.50 15.52
CA HIS A 197 -4.20 7.40 16.48
C HIS A 197 -5.10 7.52 17.70
N ASP A 198 -5.52 8.75 18.04
CA ASP A 198 -6.43 9.02 19.15
C ASP A 198 -7.86 9.20 18.63
N GLU A 199 -8.73 8.24 18.91
CA GLU A 199 -10.14 8.27 18.48
C GLU A 199 -10.91 9.47 19.08
N ASP A 200 -10.44 10.02 20.20
CA ASP A 200 -11.03 11.20 20.85
C ASP A 200 -10.48 12.53 20.29
N SER A 201 -9.48 12.49 19.40
CA SER A 201 -8.93 13.69 18.77
C SER A 201 -9.96 14.39 17.88
N ILE A 202 -9.86 15.71 17.79
CA ILE A 202 -10.72 16.52 16.92
C ILE A 202 -10.53 16.08 15.46
N GLN A 203 -9.31 15.73 15.08
CA GLN A 203 -8.95 15.28 13.73
C GLN A 203 -9.61 13.96 13.36
N HIS A 204 -9.59 12.99 14.27
CA HIS A 204 -10.26 11.70 14.05
C HIS A 204 -11.79 11.89 13.94
N GLN A 205 -12.36 12.73 14.80
CA GLN A 205 -13.79 13.07 14.75
C GLN A 205 -14.15 13.80 13.45
N GLU A 206 -13.28 14.66 12.93
CA GLU A 206 -13.47 15.32 11.64
C GLU A 206 -13.56 14.31 10.52
N VAL A 207 -12.58 13.38 10.39
CA VAL A 207 -12.57 12.32 9.39
C VAL A 207 -13.84 11.48 9.43
N THR A 208 -14.22 11.01 10.63
CA THR A 208 -15.38 10.14 10.82
C THR A 208 -16.71 10.86 10.60
N SER A 209 -16.80 12.14 10.95
CA SER A 209 -18.00 12.96 10.70
C SER A 209 -18.27 13.16 9.20
N LEU A 210 -17.22 13.14 8.38
CA LEU A 210 -17.32 13.17 6.92
C LEU A 210 -17.69 11.79 6.32
N GLY A 211 -17.78 10.74 7.14
CA GLY A 211 -18.12 9.38 6.73
C GLY A 211 -16.91 8.58 6.22
N TRP A 212 -15.70 9.05 6.46
CA TRP A 212 -14.46 8.32 6.15
C TRP A 212 -13.96 7.55 7.39
N GLY A 213 -13.10 6.56 7.19
CA GLY A 213 -12.57 5.73 8.26
C GLY A 213 -11.08 5.98 8.54
N VAL A 214 -10.65 5.50 9.70
CA VAL A 214 -9.24 5.34 10.10
C VAL A 214 -9.06 3.88 10.47
N ALA A 215 -7.96 3.22 10.07
CA ALA A 215 -7.69 1.80 10.34
C ALA A 215 -6.49 1.63 11.27
#